data_8aab1e40f3be53f6b7fe4d2ea6288f08
#
_entry.id   8aab1e40f3be53f6b7fe4d2ea6288f08
#
_cell.length_a   1.000
_cell.length_b   1.000
_cell.length_c   1.000
_cell.angle_alpha   90.00
_cell.angle_beta   90.00
_cell.angle_gamma   90.00
#
_symmetry.space_group_name_H-M   'P 1'
#
loop_
_entity.id
_entity.type
_entity.pdbx_description
1 polymer ?
#
loop_
_entity_poly.entity_id
_entity_poly.type
_entity_poly.pdbx_seq_one_letter_code
_entity_poly.pdbx_strand_id
1 'polypeptide(L)'
;MKKGLLAISIIALSSITLLAQNEIDALRFSQDAPLGTARFSAMSGAFGSLGGEFSALSLNPAGIGMYQFSEFSFTPSFNLNSNTSYYGDKETDYKSGLKIGNIGLVFSSLRENSEWKRINFAIGWNQLANYDSNIRIQGENNTSSIADNILAISQGNSINELNTLYSAPAFWTNLIDLANNSVDTITDSYTHDNGNYISHVNGNSSKTQTKNIHSSGGKNEFIFSIGGSFNEQLYLGATIGVPTLDYYEKSTYSETNFEDTINGLQGFDLHEELSVYGAGLNLKLGAILRVSENLKLGASLHTPTAYSIEETFSTSLTTHFIEESFTERSNTNHFEYDLITPWKAILSASSLLNKNILLSADYEIVDYSFSSMHSSQYTFTDENNVIQKLYTKASNIRLGAEINIKPFVVRAGYSKYGSAFANKDYSKENFSFGLGINNGGYYLDAAYVLSQGNGEHLIYNEDYINPVSLVNTNHSLVFTLGFRY
;
A
#
# COMPACT_ATOMS: atom_id res chain seq x y z
N MET A 1 57.17 26.08 7.81
CA MET A 1 56.31 25.25 8.64
C MET A 1 55.13 24.83 7.78
N LYS A 2 55.17 23.64 7.18
CA LYS A 2 54.09 23.09 6.35
C LYS A 2 53.27 22.16 7.24
N LYS A 3 51.97 22.50 7.43
CA LYS A 3 50.99 21.65 8.09
C LYS A 3 50.44 20.71 7.00
N GLY A 4 50.78 19.40 7.06
CA GLY A 4 50.14 18.38 6.26
C GLY A 4 48.75 18.08 6.81
N LEU A 5 47.71 18.29 6.00
CA LEU A 5 46.40 17.74 6.25
C LEU A 5 46.42 16.23 5.86
N LEU A 6 46.22 15.42 6.86
CA LEU A 6 45.93 13.97 6.68
C LEU A 6 44.43 13.89 6.32
N ALA A 7 44.13 13.65 5.06
CA ALA A 7 42.78 13.30 4.62
C ALA A 7 42.56 11.81 4.99
N ILE A 8 41.80 11.56 6.03
CA ILE A 8 41.26 10.23 6.34
C ILE A 8 40.07 10.03 5.39
N SER A 9 40.30 9.30 4.31
CA SER A 9 39.21 8.77 3.48
C SER A 9 38.47 7.72 4.32
N ILE A 10 37.35 8.08 4.88
CA ILE A 10 36.36 7.13 5.38
C ILE A 10 35.71 6.54 4.13
N ILE A 11 36.17 5.35 3.74
CA ILE A 11 35.43 4.49 2.80
C ILE A 11 34.18 4.08 3.58
N ALA A 12 33.08 4.76 3.32
CA ALA A 12 31.77 4.26 3.69
C ALA A 12 31.54 3.01 2.84
N LEU A 13 31.73 1.84 3.44
CA LEU A 13 31.14 0.60 2.96
C LEU A 13 29.61 0.81 3.07
N SER A 14 29.02 1.32 2.01
CA SER A 14 27.58 1.19 1.78
C SER A 14 27.31 -0.28 1.52
N SER A 15 27.04 -1.01 2.59
CA SER A 15 26.36 -2.30 2.51
C SER A 15 25.03 -2.03 1.81
N ILE A 16 24.96 -2.26 0.50
CA ILE A 16 23.68 -2.30 -0.23
C ILE A 16 23.00 -3.58 0.24
N THR A 17 22.30 -3.47 1.35
CA THR A 17 21.39 -4.50 1.81
C THR A 17 20.18 -4.43 0.90
N LEU A 18 20.14 -5.32 -0.11
CA LEU A 18 18.89 -5.68 -0.81
C LEU A 18 18.03 -6.42 0.22
N LEU A 19 17.43 -5.66 1.14
CA LEU A 19 16.45 -6.16 2.09
C LEU A 19 15.07 -5.96 1.48
N ALA A 20 14.20 -6.94 1.62
CA ALA A 20 12.81 -6.85 1.21
C ALA A 20 12.09 -5.74 1.99
N GLN A 21 12.54 -5.43 3.22
CA GLN A 21 12.02 -4.35 4.05
C GLN A 21 12.61 -3.01 3.62
N ASN A 22 11.77 -2.16 3.07
CA ASN A 22 12.18 -0.84 2.67
C ASN A 22 11.15 0.23 3.07
N GLU A 23 11.52 1.48 2.86
CA GLU A 23 10.65 2.65 3.10
C GLU A 23 9.30 2.57 2.36
N ILE A 24 9.22 1.84 1.23
CA ILE A 24 7.98 1.68 0.43
C ILE A 24 6.91 0.96 1.26
N ASP A 25 7.29 -0.04 2.05
CA ASP A 25 6.35 -0.78 2.92
C ASP A 25 5.84 0.09 4.06
N ALA A 26 6.70 0.94 4.64
CA ALA A 26 6.27 1.90 5.63
C ALA A 26 5.17 2.84 5.08
N LEU A 27 5.28 3.28 3.83
CA LEU A 27 4.25 4.09 3.17
C LEU A 27 3.02 3.24 2.81
N ARG A 28 3.22 2.09 2.17
CA ARG A 28 2.15 1.18 1.72
C ARG A 28 1.19 0.85 2.86
N PHE A 29 1.74 0.48 4.03
CA PHE A 29 0.94 0.08 5.18
C PHE A 29 0.42 1.26 6.00
N SER A 30 0.96 2.47 5.83
CA SER A 30 0.45 3.69 6.47
C SER A 30 -0.71 4.34 5.70
N GLN A 31 -0.82 4.13 4.40
CA GLN A 31 -1.88 4.72 3.59
C GLN A 31 -3.21 3.97 3.74
N ASP A 32 -4.31 4.74 3.82
CA ASP A 32 -5.68 4.23 3.80
C ASP A 32 -6.42 4.76 2.57
N ALA A 33 -7.18 3.88 1.92
CA ALA A 33 -8.07 4.21 0.82
C ALA A 33 -9.39 3.43 0.98
N PRO A 34 -10.18 3.70 2.05
CA PRO A 34 -11.35 2.90 2.37
C PRO A 34 -12.44 3.06 1.32
N LEU A 35 -13.01 1.94 0.87
CA LEU A 35 -14.25 1.94 0.10
C LEU A 35 -15.45 1.97 1.05
N GLY A 36 -15.50 1.12 2.07
CA GLY A 36 -16.58 1.07 3.04
C GLY A 36 -17.94 0.70 2.41
N THR A 37 -19.04 1.23 2.98
CA THR A 37 -20.40 1.03 2.43
C THR A 37 -20.56 1.77 1.10
N ALA A 38 -21.57 1.37 0.32
CA ALA A 38 -21.89 2.03 -0.96
C ALA A 38 -22.25 3.50 -0.78
N ARG A 39 -22.96 3.86 0.31
CA ARG A 39 -23.26 5.26 0.64
C ARG A 39 -21.98 6.05 0.89
N PHE A 40 -21.09 5.52 1.71
CA PHE A 40 -19.79 6.12 2.01
C PHE A 40 -18.93 6.28 0.74
N SER A 41 -18.83 5.24 -0.06
CA SER A 41 -18.06 5.23 -1.32
C SER A 41 -18.63 6.22 -2.35
N ALA A 42 -19.96 6.30 -2.48
CA ALA A 42 -20.65 7.20 -3.42
C ALA A 42 -20.41 8.69 -3.14
N MET A 43 -20.06 9.03 -1.89
CA MET A 43 -19.72 10.39 -1.47
C MET A 43 -18.20 10.55 -1.26
N SER A 44 -17.39 9.65 -1.87
CA SER A 44 -15.92 9.65 -1.78
C SER A 44 -15.39 9.74 -0.35
N GLY A 45 -16.15 9.20 0.64
CA GLY A 45 -15.76 9.19 2.05
C GLY A 45 -15.93 10.51 2.80
N ALA A 46 -16.64 11.52 2.27
CA ALA A 46 -16.86 12.81 2.93
C ALA A 46 -17.90 12.72 4.06
N PHE A 47 -17.54 12.04 5.15
CA PHE A 47 -18.44 11.70 6.26
C PHE A 47 -18.01 12.21 7.64
N GLY A 48 -16.94 12.97 7.74
CA GLY A 48 -16.37 13.37 9.03
C GLY A 48 -17.29 14.21 9.92
N SER A 49 -18.33 14.85 9.37
CA SER A 49 -19.37 15.60 10.13
C SER A 49 -20.80 15.08 9.90
N LEU A 50 -20.99 14.09 9.02
CA LEU A 50 -22.33 13.58 8.71
C LEU A 50 -22.84 12.58 9.73
N GLY A 51 -22.07 11.56 10.07
CA GLY A 51 -22.44 10.49 10.98
C GLY A 51 -23.58 9.59 10.48
N GLY A 52 -24.01 8.63 11.32
CA GLY A 52 -25.07 7.69 10.98
C GLY A 52 -24.71 6.79 9.79
N GLU A 53 -23.46 6.37 9.71
CA GLU A 53 -22.89 5.53 8.68
C GLU A 53 -21.73 4.72 9.27
N PHE A 54 -21.74 3.39 9.06
CA PHE A 54 -20.80 2.51 9.79
C PHE A 54 -19.34 2.75 9.40
N SER A 55 -19.06 2.87 8.10
CA SER A 55 -17.67 3.05 7.63
C SER A 55 -17.06 4.39 8.09
N ALA A 56 -17.94 5.39 8.35
CA ALA A 56 -17.51 6.68 8.89
C ALA A 56 -16.91 6.59 10.30
N LEU A 57 -17.17 5.51 11.05
CA LEU A 57 -16.59 5.28 12.38
C LEU A 57 -15.07 5.09 12.33
N SER A 58 -14.54 4.68 11.18
CA SER A 58 -13.10 4.65 10.91
C SER A 58 -12.50 6.03 10.57
N LEU A 59 -13.35 7.06 10.31
CA LEU A 59 -12.90 8.45 10.08
C LEU A 59 -13.18 9.36 11.28
N ASN A 60 -14.46 9.42 11.70
CA ASN A 60 -14.89 10.21 12.86
C ASN A 60 -15.84 9.39 13.73
N PRO A 61 -15.36 8.86 14.86
CA PRO A 61 -16.18 8.05 15.76
C PRO A 61 -17.42 8.77 16.33
N ALA A 62 -17.42 10.10 16.39
CA ALA A 62 -18.57 10.86 16.88
C ALA A 62 -19.83 10.61 16.05
N GLY A 63 -19.68 10.16 14.81
CA GLY A 63 -20.77 9.77 13.92
C GLY A 63 -21.68 8.68 14.49
N ILE A 64 -21.18 7.86 15.42
CA ILE A 64 -21.99 6.82 16.09
C ILE A 64 -23.12 7.42 16.91
N GLY A 65 -22.92 8.60 17.52
CA GLY A 65 -23.93 9.28 18.32
C GLY A 65 -25.17 9.75 17.52
N MET A 66 -25.10 9.69 16.18
CA MET A 66 -26.21 10.09 15.29
C MET A 66 -27.13 8.93 14.89
N TYR A 67 -26.80 7.70 15.23
CA TYR A 67 -27.67 6.55 15.01
C TYR A 67 -28.91 6.64 15.87
N GLN A 68 -30.06 6.53 15.22
CA GLN A 68 -31.37 6.55 15.87
C GLN A 68 -31.95 5.15 16.08
N PHE A 69 -31.50 4.20 15.32
CA PHE A 69 -31.90 2.80 15.33
C PHE A 69 -30.67 1.91 15.41
N SER A 70 -30.84 0.73 15.92
CA SER A 70 -29.85 -0.32 15.74
C SER A 70 -29.81 -0.72 14.26
N GLU A 71 -28.62 -1.06 13.76
CA GLU A 71 -28.41 -1.29 12.34
C GLU A 71 -27.44 -2.45 12.10
N PHE A 72 -27.73 -3.28 11.11
CA PHE A 72 -26.79 -4.20 10.49
C PHE A 72 -26.51 -3.77 9.07
N SER A 73 -25.25 -3.80 8.66
CA SER A 73 -24.83 -3.52 7.26
C SER A 73 -23.87 -4.59 6.75
N PHE A 74 -24.03 -4.94 5.48
CA PHE A 74 -23.15 -5.84 4.74
C PHE A 74 -22.86 -5.28 3.36
N THR A 75 -21.58 -5.24 2.97
CA THR A 75 -21.12 -4.57 1.74
C THR A 75 -20.14 -5.43 0.96
N PRO A 76 -20.57 -6.19 -0.06
CA PRO A 76 -19.69 -6.73 -1.07
C PRO A 76 -19.27 -5.65 -2.09
N SER A 77 -18.07 -5.81 -2.65
CA SER A 77 -17.55 -4.98 -3.74
C SER A 77 -16.87 -5.82 -4.82
N PHE A 78 -16.95 -5.35 -6.06
CA PHE A 78 -16.19 -5.87 -7.19
C PHE A 78 -15.20 -4.79 -7.64
N ASN A 79 -13.93 -5.14 -7.72
CA ASN A 79 -12.86 -4.23 -8.10
C ASN A 79 -12.20 -4.71 -9.38
N LEU A 80 -11.88 -3.77 -10.28
CA LEU A 80 -11.07 -3.98 -11.47
C LEU A 80 -9.94 -2.95 -11.46
N ASN A 81 -8.73 -3.41 -11.18
CA ASN A 81 -7.50 -2.62 -11.22
C ASN A 81 -6.84 -2.78 -12.59
N SER A 82 -6.36 -1.69 -13.14
CA SER A 82 -5.61 -1.62 -14.40
C SER A 82 -4.35 -0.79 -14.18
N ASN A 83 -3.19 -1.36 -14.52
CA ASN A 83 -1.91 -0.66 -14.51
C ASN A 83 -1.36 -0.58 -15.91
N THR A 84 -1.00 0.63 -16.31
CA THR A 84 -0.31 0.90 -17.57
C THR A 84 1.10 1.35 -17.27
N SER A 85 2.10 0.68 -17.82
CA SER A 85 3.52 1.00 -17.73
C SER A 85 4.04 1.59 -19.03
N TYR A 86 5.08 2.43 -18.93
CA TYR A 86 5.76 3.05 -20.08
C TYR A 86 7.26 2.81 -19.93
N TYR A 87 7.74 1.73 -20.57
CA TYR A 87 9.17 1.35 -20.62
C TYR A 87 9.52 0.94 -22.05
N GLY A 88 9.90 1.92 -22.89
CA GLY A 88 9.97 1.74 -24.34
C GLY A 88 8.56 1.59 -24.91
N ASP A 89 7.97 0.42 -24.75
CA ASP A 89 6.60 0.13 -25.14
C ASP A 89 5.59 0.47 -24.04
N LYS A 90 4.32 0.54 -24.44
CA LYS A 90 3.20 0.70 -23.52
C LYS A 90 2.59 -0.67 -23.24
N GLU A 91 2.64 -1.10 -21.98
CA GLU A 91 2.01 -2.33 -21.53
C GLU A 91 0.87 -2.03 -20.57
N THR A 92 -0.18 -2.86 -20.58
CA THR A 92 -1.31 -2.73 -19.63
C THR A 92 -1.70 -4.11 -19.13
N ASP A 93 -1.81 -4.24 -17.81
CA ASP A 93 -2.28 -5.46 -17.15
C ASP A 93 -3.45 -5.17 -16.20
N TYR A 94 -4.27 -6.19 -15.94
CA TYR A 94 -5.52 -6.07 -15.21
C TYR A 94 -5.60 -7.10 -14.09
N LYS A 95 -6.19 -6.68 -12.96
CA LYS A 95 -6.60 -7.60 -11.89
C LYS A 95 -8.00 -7.28 -11.43
N SER A 96 -8.86 -8.29 -11.39
CA SER A 96 -10.22 -8.16 -10.86
C SER A 96 -10.42 -9.08 -9.65
N GLY A 97 -11.31 -8.67 -8.75
CA GLY A 97 -11.62 -9.46 -7.57
C GLY A 97 -12.88 -9.01 -6.85
N LEU A 98 -13.47 -9.95 -6.11
CA LEU A 98 -14.55 -9.68 -5.17
C LEU A 98 -13.93 -9.48 -3.79
N LYS A 99 -14.39 -8.45 -3.08
CA LYS A 99 -13.98 -8.15 -1.70
C LYS A 99 -15.23 -7.87 -0.85
N ILE A 100 -15.06 -7.94 0.45
CA ILE A 100 -16.04 -7.45 1.41
C ILE A 100 -15.53 -6.08 1.88
N GLY A 101 -16.29 -5.02 1.65
CA GLY A 101 -15.91 -3.66 2.04
C GLY A 101 -16.25 -3.35 3.50
N ASN A 102 -17.37 -3.95 3.99
CA ASN A 102 -17.87 -3.67 5.33
C ASN A 102 -18.79 -4.78 5.85
N ILE A 103 -18.71 -5.04 7.14
CA ILE A 103 -19.72 -5.76 7.94
C ILE A 103 -19.85 -5.00 9.25
N GLY A 104 -21.05 -4.46 9.54
CA GLY A 104 -21.27 -3.59 10.70
C GLY A 104 -22.50 -3.93 11.49
N LEU A 105 -22.38 -3.82 12.81
CA LEU A 105 -23.47 -3.88 13.78
C LEU A 105 -23.43 -2.63 14.65
N VAL A 106 -24.55 -1.93 14.75
CA VAL A 106 -24.73 -0.79 15.63
C VAL A 106 -25.88 -1.05 16.58
N PHE A 107 -25.67 -0.79 17.84
CA PHE A 107 -26.67 -0.86 18.91
C PHE A 107 -26.97 0.55 19.39
N SER A 108 -28.21 1.02 19.22
CA SER A 108 -28.64 2.36 19.61
C SER A 108 -29.53 2.30 20.85
N SER A 109 -29.19 3.11 21.87
CA SER A 109 -29.93 3.22 23.11
C SER A 109 -30.38 4.65 23.36
N LEU A 110 -31.69 4.88 23.36
CA LEU A 110 -32.32 6.16 23.71
C LEU A 110 -32.38 6.33 25.23
N ARG A 111 -32.10 7.56 25.71
CA ARG A 111 -32.19 7.95 27.13
C ARG A 111 -33.10 9.18 27.27
N GLU A 112 -34.35 8.97 27.62
CA GLU A 112 -35.37 10.01 27.65
C GLU A 112 -35.13 11.13 28.69
N ASN A 113 -34.63 10.80 29.85
CA ASN A 113 -34.46 11.72 31.00
C ASN A 113 -32.99 12.12 31.26
N SER A 114 -32.18 12.26 30.23
CA SER A 114 -30.76 12.59 30.32
C SER A 114 -30.38 13.64 29.29
N GLU A 115 -29.41 14.50 29.59
CA GLU A 115 -28.79 15.39 28.59
C GLU A 115 -28.04 14.57 27.50
N TRP A 116 -27.52 13.41 27.86
CA TRP A 116 -27.03 12.40 26.93
C TRP A 116 -28.24 11.65 26.35
N LYS A 117 -28.75 12.16 25.24
CA LYS A 117 -29.98 11.64 24.60
C LYS A 117 -29.79 10.24 24.04
N ARG A 118 -28.58 9.90 23.60
CA ARG A 118 -28.24 8.57 23.09
C ARG A 118 -26.85 8.17 23.53
N ILE A 119 -26.68 6.86 23.78
CA ILE A 119 -25.38 6.20 23.91
C ILE A 119 -25.44 4.97 23.02
N ASN A 120 -24.57 4.92 22.04
CA ASN A 120 -24.52 3.89 21.03
C ASN A 120 -23.20 3.13 21.07
N PHE A 121 -23.25 1.87 20.68
CA PHE A 121 -22.09 0.99 20.55
C PHE A 121 -22.07 0.41 19.15
N ALA A 122 -20.90 0.18 18.61
CA ALA A 122 -20.75 -0.50 17.33
C ALA A 122 -19.56 -1.46 17.34
N ILE A 123 -19.74 -2.56 16.62
CA ILE A 123 -18.70 -3.55 16.35
C ILE A 123 -18.78 -3.94 14.88
N GLY A 124 -17.65 -4.14 14.26
CA GLY A 124 -17.63 -4.65 12.89
C GLY A 124 -16.26 -4.54 12.24
N TRP A 125 -16.28 -4.64 10.95
CA TRP A 125 -15.09 -4.76 10.13
C TRP A 125 -15.21 -3.86 8.89
N ASN A 126 -14.16 -3.09 8.60
CA ASN A 126 -14.03 -2.23 7.45
C ASN A 126 -12.75 -2.58 6.67
N GLN A 127 -12.83 -2.59 5.34
CA GLN A 127 -11.66 -2.65 4.49
C GLN A 127 -11.04 -1.24 4.39
N LEU A 128 -9.76 -1.11 4.73
CA LEU A 128 -9.01 0.14 4.69
C LEU A 128 -8.17 0.30 3.41
N ALA A 129 -7.69 -0.82 2.83
CA ALA A 129 -6.99 -0.82 1.55
C ALA A 129 -7.16 -2.15 0.82
N ASN A 130 -7.05 -2.12 -0.50
CA ASN A 130 -6.97 -3.30 -1.37
C ASN A 130 -5.62 -3.28 -2.09
N TYR A 131 -4.85 -4.38 -1.99
CA TYR A 131 -3.53 -4.53 -2.58
C TYR A 131 -3.54 -5.37 -3.86
N ASP A 132 -4.71 -5.80 -4.34
CA ASP A 132 -4.82 -6.56 -5.60
C ASP A 132 -4.35 -5.70 -6.77
N SER A 133 -3.26 -6.12 -7.40
CA SER A 133 -2.64 -5.42 -8.53
C SER A 133 -1.87 -6.38 -9.41
N ASN A 134 -1.93 -6.16 -10.71
CA ASN A 134 -1.02 -6.76 -11.68
C ASN A 134 -0.31 -5.63 -12.42
N ILE A 135 1.00 -5.79 -12.62
CA ILE A 135 1.83 -4.84 -13.40
C ILE A 135 2.66 -5.67 -14.37
N ARG A 136 2.64 -5.27 -15.64
CA ARG A 136 3.56 -5.77 -16.66
C ARG A 136 4.40 -4.62 -17.20
N ILE A 137 5.71 -4.80 -17.19
CA ILE A 137 6.70 -3.86 -17.75
C ILE A 137 7.49 -4.63 -18.77
N GLN A 138 7.64 -4.09 -19.99
CA GLN A 138 8.45 -4.70 -21.04
C GLN A 138 9.08 -3.61 -21.91
N GLY A 139 10.32 -3.83 -22.29
CA GLY A 139 11.03 -2.93 -23.21
C GLY A 139 12.42 -3.46 -23.55
N GLU A 140 13.05 -2.82 -24.52
CA GLU A 140 14.44 -3.08 -24.89
C GLU A 140 15.39 -2.24 -24.03
N ASN A 141 16.50 -2.84 -23.61
CA ASN A 141 17.58 -2.16 -22.92
C ASN A 141 18.93 -2.59 -23.51
N ASN A 142 19.78 -1.61 -23.79
CA ASN A 142 21.14 -1.80 -24.32
C ASN A 142 22.20 -1.10 -23.46
N THR A 143 21.87 -0.75 -22.21
CA THR A 143 22.76 0.03 -21.33
C THR A 143 23.09 -0.69 -20.03
N SER A 144 22.23 -1.62 -19.58
CA SER A 144 22.42 -2.33 -18.30
C SER A 144 21.62 -3.61 -18.24
N SER A 145 21.99 -4.48 -17.30
CA SER A 145 21.31 -5.72 -16.91
C SER A 145 21.17 -5.78 -15.40
N ILE A 146 20.20 -6.51 -14.87
CA ILE A 146 20.17 -6.83 -13.44
C ILE A 146 21.41 -7.68 -13.05
N ALA A 147 21.98 -8.41 -14.00
CA ALA A 147 23.23 -9.16 -13.79
C ALA A 147 24.42 -8.24 -13.44
N ASP A 148 24.45 -6.98 -13.93
CA ASP A 148 25.46 -6.00 -13.54
C ASP A 148 25.35 -5.63 -12.05
N ASN A 149 24.13 -5.47 -11.54
CA ASN A 149 23.88 -5.21 -10.12
C ASN A 149 24.25 -6.43 -9.27
N ILE A 150 23.85 -7.63 -9.69
CA ILE A 150 24.21 -8.88 -9.00
C ILE A 150 25.72 -9.06 -8.98
N LEU A 151 26.40 -8.79 -10.11
CA LEU A 151 27.84 -8.84 -10.21
C LEU A 151 28.51 -7.87 -9.23
N ALA A 152 28.03 -6.62 -9.15
CA ALA A 152 28.59 -5.59 -8.28
C ALA A 152 28.53 -5.99 -6.78
N ILE A 153 27.41 -6.55 -6.32
CA ILE A 153 27.27 -7.02 -4.93
C ILE A 153 28.02 -8.32 -4.64
N SER A 154 28.44 -9.05 -5.67
CA SER A 154 29.23 -10.29 -5.52
C SER A 154 30.71 -10.02 -5.39
N GLN A 155 31.22 -8.93 -5.97
CA GLN A 155 32.65 -8.62 -5.98
C GLN A 155 33.23 -8.50 -4.57
N GLY A 156 34.41 -9.10 -4.36
CA GLY A 156 35.15 -9.06 -3.09
C GLY A 156 34.69 -10.07 -2.05
N ASN A 157 33.61 -10.83 -2.31
CA ASN A 157 33.12 -11.88 -1.42
C ASN A 157 33.59 -13.25 -1.90
N SER A 158 33.99 -14.13 -0.99
CA SER A 158 34.20 -15.54 -1.32
C SER A 158 32.88 -16.24 -1.66
N ILE A 159 32.92 -17.40 -2.32
CA ILE A 159 31.71 -18.16 -2.71
C ILE A 159 30.78 -18.42 -1.50
N ASN A 160 31.37 -18.71 -0.34
CA ASN A 160 30.62 -18.98 0.90
C ASN A 160 30.01 -17.70 1.54
N GLU A 161 30.45 -16.50 1.14
CA GLU A 161 30.00 -15.21 1.65
C GLU A 161 29.05 -14.51 0.66
N LEU A 162 28.76 -15.12 -0.49
CA LEU A 162 27.81 -14.59 -1.45
C LEU A 162 26.42 -14.40 -0.83
N ASN A 163 25.79 -13.28 -1.18
CA ASN A 163 24.41 -13.02 -0.77
C ASN A 163 23.50 -14.17 -1.19
N THR A 164 22.81 -14.78 -0.23
CA THR A 164 22.02 -15.99 -0.44
C THR A 164 20.77 -15.79 -1.28
N LEU A 165 20.29 -14.53 -1.42
CA LEU A 165 19.07 -14.21 -2.17
C LEU A 165 19.35 -13.97 -3.66
N TYR A 166 20.54 -13.44 -4.03
CA TYR A 166 20.81 -13.03 -5.40
C TYR A 166 22.14 -13.57 -5.93
N SER A 167 23.25 -13.29 -5.23
CA SER A 167 24.59 -13.64 -5.73
C SER A 167 24.86 -15.15 -5.74
N ALA A 168 24.46 -15.86 -4.70
CA ALA A 168 24.64 -17.30 -4.64
C ALA A 168 23.80 -18.04 -5.71
N PRO A 169 22.48 -17.75 -5.88
CA PRO A 169 21.72 -18.27 -7.01
C PRO A 169 22.34 -17.94 -8.38
N ALA A 170 22.85 -16.72 -8.56
CA ALA A 170 23.47 -16.32 -9.82
C ALA A 170 24.77 -17.11 -10.13
N PHE A 171 25.56 -17.40 -9.09
CA PHE A 171 26.76 -18.20 -9.23
C PHE A 171 26.42 -19.67 -9.55
N TRP A 172 25.50 -20.28 -8.81
CA TRP A 172 25.14 -21.69 -9.01
C TRP A 172 24.33 -21.97 -10.27
N THR A 173 23.78 -20.94 -10.91
CA THR A 173 23.11 -21.03 -12.21
C THR A 173 23.99 -20.57 -13.37
N ASN A 174 25.26 -20.28 -13.15
CA ASN A 174 26.20 -19.79 -14.16
C ASN A 174 25.77 -18.45 -14.80
N LEU A 175 25.01 -17.60 -14.12
CA LEU A 175 24.77 -16.22 -14.54
C LEU A 175 26.02 -15.35 -14.32
N ILE A 176 26.73 -15.61 -13.21
CA ILE A 176 28.06 -15.08 -12.90
C ILE A 176 29.00 -16.25 -12.63
N ASP A 177 30.31 -16.06 -12.83
CA ASP A 177 31.35 -17.07 -12.58
C ASP A 177 32.62 -16.39 -12.08
N LEU A 178 33.55 -17.16 -11.53
CA LEU A 178 34.87 -16.65 -11.16
C LEU A 178 35.68 -16.24 -12.39
N ALA A 179 36.32 -15.07 -12.34
CA ALA A 179 37.10 -14.52 -13.46
C ALA A 179 38.29 -15.43 -13.88
N ASN A 180 38.82 -16.23 -12.94
CA ASN A 180 39.92 -17.19 -13.20
C ASN A 180 39.48 -18.57 -12.71
N ASN A 181 38.46 -19.14 -13.37
CA ASN A 181 37.84 -20.39 -12.93
C ASN A 181 38.80 -21.58 -13.25
N SER A 182 39.37 -22.21 -12.22
CA SER A 182 39.94 -23.54 -12.29
C SER A 182 39.28 -24.40 -11.23
N VAL A 183 38.42 -25.32 -11.65
CA VAL A 183 37.88 -26.36 -10.80
C VAL A 183 38.94 -27.42 -10.61
N ASP A 184 39.32 -27.74 -9.37
CA ASP A 184 40.13 -28.92 -9.06
C ASP A 184 39.25 -30.17 -9.27
N THR A 185 39.44 -30.83 -10.40
CA THR A 185 38.68 -32.03 -10.77
C THR A 185 38.92 -33.23 -9.82
N ILE A 186 39.88 -33.16 -8.93
CA ILE A 186 40.18 -34.23 -7.95
C ILE A 186 39.37 -34.00 -6.66
N THR A 187 39.24 -32.74 -6.24
CA THR A 187 38.57 -32.37 -4.98
C THR A 187 37.19 -31.76 -5.18
N ASP A 188 36.78 -31.51 -6.43
CA ASP A 188 35.54 -30.80 -6.79
C ASP A 188 35.43 -29.41 -6.06
N SER A 189 36.60 -28.76 -5.93
CA SER A 189 36.75 -27.50 -5.19
C SER A 189 37.30 -26.40 -6.08
N TYR A 190 36.81 -25.19 -5.91
CA TYR A 190 37.31 -23.99 -6.60
C TYR A 190 38.66 -23.57 -5.98
N THR A 191 39.74 -23.64 -6.77
CA THR A 191 41.12 -23.42 -6.31
C THR A 191 41.51 -21.93 -6.31
N HIS A 192 40.71 -21.04 -6.91
CA HIS A 192 41.02 -19.61 -7.02
C HIS A 192 39.81 -18.74 -6.64
N ASP A 193 39.24 -18.98 -5.46
CA ASP A 193 38.20 -18.13 -4.88
C ASP A 193 38.84 -16.84 -4.34
N ASN A 194 38.98 -15.85 -5.19
CA ASN A 194 39.59 -14.55 -4.86
C ASN A 194 38.52 -13.42 -4.80
N GLY A 195 37.24 -13.75 -4.85
CA GLY A 195 36.14 -12.78 -4.84
C GLY A 195 36.03 -11.93 -6.11
N ASN A 196 36.62 -12.37 -7.22
CA ASN A 196 36.57 -11.67 -8.50
C ASN A 196 35.66 -12.43 -9.48
N TYR A 197 34.51 -11.86 -9.79
CA TYR A 197 33.49 -12.48 -10.62
C TYR A 197 33.36 -11.80 -11.98
N ILE A 198 32.85 -12.54 -12.96
CA ILE A 198 32.45 -12.06 -14.29
C ILE A 198 30.99 -12.42 -14.53
N SER A 199 30.30 -11.64 -15.36
CA SER A 199 28.94 -11.92 -15.81
C SER A 199 28.95 -12.58 -17.18
N HIS A 200 28.02 -13.51 -17.41
CA HIS A 200 27.73 -14.07 -18.73
C HIS A 200 26.74 -13.21 -19.55
N VAL A 201 26.30 -12.08 -18.99
CA VAL A 201 25.50 -11.07 -19.70
C VAL A 201 26.37 -9.87 -20.04
N ASN A 202 26.35 -9.48 -21.32
CA ASN A 202 26.90 -8.19 -21.72
C ASN A 202 25.86 -7.09 -21.44
N GLY A 203 26.06 -6.32 -20.35
CA GLY A 203 25.14 -5.25 -19.95
C GLY A 203 24.88 -4.21 -21.04
N ASN A 204 25.88 -3.97 -21.92
CA ASN A 204 25.81 -2.97 -23.00
C ASN A 204 25.27 -3.52 -24.33
N SER A 205 24.90 -4.81 -24.42
CA SER A 205 24.23 -5.34 -25.62
C SER A 205 22.71 -5.26 -25.49
N SER A 206 22.02 -5.17 -26.65
CA SER A 206 20.56 -5.11 -26.68
C SER A 206 19.94 -6.40 -26.14
N LYS A 207 18.93 -6.24 -25.32
CA LYS A 207 18.12 -7.32 -24.74
C LYS A 207 16.71 -6.86 -24.43
N THR A 208 15.78 -7.78 -24.41
CA THR A 208 14.41 -7.52 -23.96
C THR A 208 14.34 -7.77 -22.44
N GLN A 209 13.93 -6.75 -21.69
CA GLN A 209 13.66 -6.85 -20.27
C GLN A 209 12.15 -6.89 -20.02
N THR A 210 11.70 -7.84 -19.22
CA THR A 210 10.28 -7.99 -18.85
C THR A 210 10.17 -8.17 -17.35
N LYS A 211 9.29 -7.40 -16.67
CA LYS A 211 8.93 -7.62 -15.27
C LYS A 211 7.42 -7.77 -15.13
N ASN A 212 6.97 -8.90 -14.59
CA ASN A 212 5.58 -9.17 -14.26
C ASN A 212 5.45 -9.20 -12.74
N ILE A 213 4.52 -8.41 -12.19
CA ILE A 213 4.29 -8.32 -10.75
C ILE A 213 2.83 -8.63 -10.49
N HIS A 214 2.57 -9.57 -9.58
CA HIS A 214 1.24 -9.96 -9.14
C HIS A 214 1.15 -9.76 -7.62
N SER A 215 0.40 -8.73 -7.20
CA SER A 215 0.16 -8.46 -5.79
C SER A 215 -1.27 -8.80 -5.40
N SER A 216 -1.48 -9.24 -4.16
CA SER A 216 -2.80 -9.52 -3.59
C SER A 216 -2.81 -9.26 -2.09
N GLY A 217 -4.03 -9.20 -1.53
CA GLY A 217 -4.23 -8.95 -0.12
C GLY A 217 -5.00 -7.69 0.17
N GLY A 218 -4.83 -7.16 1.38
CA GLY A 218 -5.50 -5.96 1.81
C GLY A 218 -5.19 -5.55 3.24
N LYS A 219 -5.67 -4.38 3.60
CA LYS A 219 -5.69 -3.90 4.98
C LYS A 219 -7.11 -3.76 5.45
N ASN A 220 -7.42 -4.38 6.57
CA ASN A 220 -8.75 -4.45 7.15
C ASN A 220 -8.70 -3.98 8.61
N GLU A 221 -9.80 -3.50 9.16
CA GLU A 221 -9.84 -3.01 10.53
C GLU A 221 -11.09 -3.54 11.24
N PHE A 222 -10.88 -4.30 12.30
CA PHE A 222 -11.92 -4.54 13.29
C PHE A 222 -12.07 -3.30 14.17
N ILE A 223 -13.31 -2.83 14.35
CA ILE A 223 -13.60 -1.64 15.13
C ILE A 223 -14.54 -1.95 16.29
N PHE A 224 -14.25 -1.31 17.42
CA PHE A 224 -15.10 -1.25 18.60
C PHE A 224 -15.31 0.22 18.90
N SER A 225 -16.53 0.70 18.71
CA SER A 225 -16.86 2.12 18.83
C SER A 225 -17.89 2.35 19.91
N ILE A 226 -17.71 3.44 20.65
CA ILE A 226 -18.67 3.96 21.60
C ILE A 226 -18.81 5.46 21.39
N GLY A 227 -20.01 5.97 21.54
CA GLY A 227 -20.24 7.41 21.53
C GLY A 227 -21.67 7.76 21.82
N GLY A 228 -21.94 9.05 21.88
CA GLY A 228 -23.24 9.53 22.26
C GLY A 228 -23.54 10.93 21.75
N SER A 229 -24.80 11.32 21.98
CA SER A 229 -25.38 12.61 21.63
C SER A 229 -25.73 13.37 22.92
N PHE A 230 -25.09 14.51 23.13
CA PHE A 230 -25.38 15.46 24.21
C PHE A 230 -26.31 16.56 23.67
N ASN A 231 -27.53 16.63 24.20
CA ASN A 231 -28.59 17.56 23.79
C ASN A 231 -28.86 17.63 22.29
N GLU A 232 -28.52 16.57 21.52
CA GLU A 232 -28.59 16.51 20.06
C GLU A 232 -27.81 17.66 19.35
N GLN A 233 -26.89 18.29 20.07
CA GLN A 233 -26.02 19.34 19.56
C GLN A 233 -24.56 18.91 19.48
N LEU A 234 -24.03 18.24 20.51
CA LEU A 234 -22.68 17.75 20.54
C LEU A 234 -22.69 16.22 20.52
N TYR A 235 -21.94 15.68 19.57
CA TYR A 235 -21.72 14.25 19.43
C TYR A 235 -20.25 13.95 19.70
N LEU A 236 -19.99 13.01 20.58
CA LEU A 236 -18.64 12.56 20.94
C LEU A 236 -18.55 11.05 20.71
N GLY A 237 -17.37 10.61 20.32
CA GLY A 237 -17.13 9.19 20.10
C GLY A 237 -15.66 8.81 20.17
N ALA A 238 -15.44 7.54 20.45
CA ALA A 238 -14.13 6.88 20.44
C ALA A 238 -14.23 5.53 19.74
N THR A 239 -13.20 5.17 18.99
CA THR A 239 -13.05 3.87 18.35
C THR A 239 -11.69 3.30 18.68
N ILE A 240 -11.67 2.07 19.17
CA ILE A 240 -10.48 1.23 19.20
C ILE A 240 -10.48 0.46 17.88
N GLY A 241 -9.44 0.64 17.08
CA GLY A 241 -9.21 -0.08 15.83
C GLY A 241 -8.14 -1.13 16.00
N VAL A 242 -8.42 -2.34 15.51
CA VAL A 242 -7.46 -3.44 15.38
C VAL A 242 -7.28 -3.73 13.90
N PRO A 243 -6.41 -2.97 13.22
CA PRO A 243 -6.12 -3.23 11.81
C PRO A 243 -5.26 -4.48 11.66
N THR A 244 -5.58 -5.26 10.63
CA THR A 244 -4.79 -6.38 10.13
C THR A 244 -4.40 -6.11 8.70
N LEU A 245 -3.23 -6.55 8.31
CA LEU A 245 -2.77 -6.49 6.92
C LEU A 245 -2.26 -7.85 6.49
N ASP A 246 -2.54 -8.16 5.24
CA ASP A 246 -1.97 -9.25 4.48
C ASP A 246 -1.53 -8.70 3.13
N TYR A 247 -0.31 -9.02 2.72
CA TYR A 247 0.24 -8.64 1.43
C TYR A 247 1.05 -9.79 0.89
N TYR A 248 0.72 -10.20 -0.32
CA TYR A 248 1.49 -11.19 -1.07
C TYR A 248 1.88 -10.59 -2.41
N GLU A 249 3.15 -10.68 -2.76
CA GLU A 249 3.67 -10.28 -4.06
C GLU A 249 4.51 -11.41 -4.66
N LYS A 250 4.25 -11.69 -5.92
CA LYS A 250 5.09 -12.53 -6.75
C LYS A 250 5.54 -11.73 -7.94
N SER A 251 6.86 -11.58 -8.11
CA SER A 251 7.43 -10.96 -9.29
C SER A 251 8.24 -11.96 -10.10
N THR A 252 8.29 -11.74 -11.40
CA THR A 252 9.16 -12.43 -12.34
C THR A 252 9.82 -11.39 -13.21
N TYR A 253 11.11 -11.30 -13.10
CA TYR A 253 11.95 -10.49 -13.98
C TYR A 253 12.68 -11.41 -14.96
N SER A 254 12.67 -11.07 -16.25
CA SER A 254 13.28 -11.86 -17.33
C SER A 254 14.12 -10.98 -18.24
N GLU A 255 15.28 -11.47 -18.65
CA GLU A 255 16.05 -10.94 -19.77
C GLU A 255 16.19 -11.98 -20.85
N THR A 256 15.84 -11.62 -22.07
CA THR A 256 15.84 -12.50 -23.26
C THR A 256 16.26 -11.73 -24.51
N ASN A 257 16.36 -12.44 -25.66
CA ASN A 257 16.69 -11.82 -26.95
C ASN A 257 18.01 -11.04 -26.93
N PHE A 258 19.02 -11.60 -26.28
CA PHE A 258 20.36 -10.98 -26.27
C PHE A 258 20.92 -10.87 -27.70
N GLU A 259 21.36 -9.68 -28.10
CA GLU A 259 22.07 -9.46 -29.36
C GLU A 259 23.44 -10.13 -29.33
N ASP A 260 24.09 -10.12 -28.15
CA ASP A 260 25.42 -10.70 -27.91
C ASP A 260 25.36 -11.64 -26.71
N THR A 261 25.57 -12.92 -26.94
CA THR A 261 25.52 -13.97 -25.92
C THR A 261 26.91 -14.45 -25.56
N ILE A 262 27.19 -14.57 -24.27
CA ILE A 262 28.41 -15.14 -23.73
C ILE A 262 28.11 -16.58 -23.30
N ASN A 263 28.94 -17.53 -23.74
CA ASN A 263 28.84 -18.95 -23.40
C ASN A 263 27.48 -19.63 -23.70
N GLY A 264 26.73 -19.10 -24.68
CA GLY A 264 25.46 -19.68 -25.12
C GLY A 264 24.27 -19.41 -24.21
N LEU A 265 24.35 -18.43 -23.32
CA LEU A 265 23.21 -17.96 -22.51
C LEU A 265 22.14 -17.35 -23.42
N GLN A 266 20.90 -17.87 -23.36
CA GLN A 266 19.75 -17.42 -24.16
C GLN A 266 18.83 -16.47 -23.38
N GLY A 267 18.83 -16.57 -22.06
CA GLY A 267 17.99 -15.77 -21.16
C GLY A 267 18.07 -16.23 -19.73
N PHE A 268 17.43 -15.48 -18.85
CA PHE A 268 17.23 -15.90 -17.45
C PHE A 268 15.97 -15.29 -16.87
N ASP A 269 15.45 -15.95 -15.85
CA ASP A 269 14.30 -15.55 -15.07
C ASP A 269 14.66 -15.45 -13.58
N LEU A 270 14.45 -14.30 -12.96
CA LEU A 270 14.52 -14.09 -11.53
C LEU A 270 13.10 -14.01 -10.97
N HIS A 271 12.74 -14.98 -10.13
CA HIS A 271 11.48 -14.99 -9.40
C HIS A 271 11.69 -14.51 -7.98
N GLU A 272 10.80 -13.66 -7.50
CA GLU A 272 10.77 -13.16 -6.14
C GLU A 272 9.39 -13.39 -5.54
N GLU A 273 9.32 -13.87 -4.31
CA GLU A 273 8.07 -14.06 -3.56
C GLU A 273 8.19 -13.39 -2.21
N LEU A 274 7.25 -12.48 -1.93
CA LEU A 274 7.12 -11.73 -0.69
C LEU A 274 5.75 -12.01 -0.06
N SER A 275 5.73 -12.37 1.21
CA SER A 275 4.51 -12.45 2.01
C SER A 275 4.68 -11.65 3.29
N VAL A 276 3.74 -10.77 3.56
CA VAL A 276 3.73 -9.89 4.74
C VAL A 276 2.40 -10.05 5.46
N TYR A 277 2.46 -10.31 6.75
CA TYR A 277 1.32 -10.34 7.65
C TYR A 277 1.55 -9.39 8.81
N GLY A 278 0.49 -8.71 9.23
CA GLY A 278 0.62 -7.82 10.37
C GLY A 278 -0.71 -7.54 11.07
N ALA A 279 -0.61 -7.22 12.35
CA ALA A 279 -1.72 -6.75 13.15
C ALA A 279 -1.28 -5.55 13.98
N GLY A 280 -2.19 -4.61 14.20
CA GLY A 280 -1.88 -3.39 14.93
C GLY A 280 -3.00 -2.93 15.83
N LEU A 281 -2.74 -1.84 16.52
CA LEU A 281 -3.69 -1.18 17.41
C LEU A 281 -3.64 0.31 17.23
N ASN A 282 -4.81 0.97 17.20
CA ASN A 282 -4.95 2.42 17.22
C ASN A 282 -6.17 2.87 18.00
N LEU A 283 -6.18 4.16 18.33
CA LEU A 283 -7.30 4.85 18.96
C LEU A 283 -7.72 6.04 18.08
N LYS A 284 -9.02 6.18 17.86
CA LYS A 284 -9.61 7.33 17.16
C LYS A 284 -10.56 8.04 18.09
N LEU A 285 -10.47 9.37 18.14
CA LEU A 285 -11.35 10.22 18.91
C LEU A 285 -12.05 11.18 17.97
N GLY A 286 -13.31 11.46 18.23
CA GLY A 286 -14.10 12.32 17.38
C GLY A 286 -15.09 13.19 18.11
N ALA A 287 -15.36 14.35 17.51
CA ALA A 287 -16.39 15.28 17.92
C ALA A 287 -17.16 15.81 16.69
N ILE A 288 -18.46 15.97 16.81
CA ILE A 288 -19.30 16.65 15.82
C ILE A 288 -20.20 17.65 16.57
N LEU A 289 -20.17 18.89 16.14
CA LEU A 289 -20.99 19.97 16.68
C LEU A 289 -22.06 20.37 15.65
N ARG A 290 -23.31 20.32 16.04
CA ARG A 290 -24.43 20.89 15.29
C ARG A 290 -24.54 22.38 15.61
N VAL A 291 -23.95 23.20 14.73
CA VAL A 291 -23.90 24.66 14.91
C VAL A 291 -25.28 25.30 14.70
N SER A 292 -26.04 24.74 13.75
CA SER A 292 -27.42 25.12 13.48
C SER A 292 -28.21 23.90 12.97
N GLU A 293 -29.49 24.07 12.68
CA GLU A 293 -30.29 22.98 12.10
C GLU A 293 -29.72 22.44 10.79
N ASN A 294 -29.04 23.30 10.03
CA ASN A 294 -28.52 22.95 8.70
C ASN A 294 -27.01 22.78 8.63
N LEU A 295 -26.25 23.17 9.67
CA LEU A 295 -24.78 23.15 9.64
C LEU A 295 -24.20 22.30 10.77
N LYS A 296 -23.31 21.38 10.41
CA LYS A 296 -22.51 20.62 11.35
C LYS A 296 -21.04 20.78 11.03
N LEU A 297 -20.21 20.84 12.06
CA LEU A 297 -18.75 20.82 12.00
C LEU A 297 -18.25 19.56 12.70
N GLY A 298 -17.23 18.93 12.16
CA GLY A 298 -16.61 17.73 12.71
C GLY A 298 -15.11 17.88 12.85
N ALA A 299 -14.57 17.22 13.84
CA ALA A 299 -13.13 17.05 14.03
C ALA A 299 -12.84 15.65 14.55
N SER A 300 -11.78 15.03 14.05
CA SER A 300 -11.28 13.76 14.60
C SER A 300 -9.76 13.72 14.60
N LEU A 301 -9.24 12.92 15.52
CA LEU A 301 -7.82 12.66 15.72
C LEU A 301 -7.59 11.17 15.83
N HIS A 302 -6.67 10.64 15.04
CA HIS A 302 -6.24 9.25 15.06
C HIS A 302 -4.82 9.17 15.60
N THR A 303 -4.59 8.30 16.56
CA THR A 303 -3.24 7.98 17.00
C THR A 303 -2.48 7.24 15.90
N PRO A 304 -1.14 7.21 15.95
CA PRO A 304 -0.37 6.22 15.21
C PRO A 304 -0.94 4.82 15.43
N THR A 305 -0.88 3.99 14.38
CA THR A 305 -1.08 2.56 14.51
C THR A 305 0.27 1.92 14.79
N ALA A 306 0.38 1.17 15.87
CA ALA A 306 1.51 0.30 16.14
C ALA A 306 1.21 -1.08 15.55
N TYR A 307 1.92 -1.44 14.49
CA TYR A 307 1.86 -2.77 13.86
C TYR A 307 3.02 -3.63 14.33
N SER A 308 2.76 -4.91 14.57
CA SER A 308 3.76 -5.98 14.55
C SER A 308 3.61 -6.73 13.23
N ILE A 309 4.69 -6.86 12.49
CA ILE A 309 4.73 -7.37 11.12
C ILE A 309 5.69 -8.55 11.05
N GLU A 310 5.23 -9.61 10.40
CA GLU A 310 6.02 -10.78 10.02
C GLU A 310 6.12 -10.82 8.50
N GLU A 311 7.33 -11.04 8.00
CA GLU A 311 7.64 -11.05 6.59
C GLU A 311 8.42 -12.31 6.22
N THR A 312 8.08 -12.87 5.06
CA THR A 312 8.86 -13.92 4.43
C THR A 312 9.22 -13.53 3.01
N PHE A 313 10.48 -13.71 2.65
CA PHE A 313 11.00 -13.41 1.33
C PHE A 313 11.89 -14.54 0.80
N SER A 314 11.73 -14.86 -0.48
CA SER A 314 12.58 -15.84 -1.17
C SER A 314 12.75 -15.49 -2.64
N THR A 315 13.85 -15.97 -3.22
CA THR A 315 14.14 -15.79 -4.64
C THR A 315 14.42 -17.15 -5.31
N SER A 316 14.25 -17.18 -6.63
CA SER A 316 14.70 -18.31 -7.46
C SER A 316 15.19 -17.77 -8.80
N LEU A 317 16.41 -18.15 -9.18
CA LEU A 317 16.99 -17.78 -10.46
C LEU A 317 17.07 -18.99 -11.37
N THR A 318 16.63 -18.83 -12.62
CA THR A 318 16.76 -19.83 -13.68
C THR A 318 17.49 -19.22 -14.85
N THR A 319 18.58 -19.84 -15.28
CA THR A 319 19.29 -19.47 -16.53
C THR A 319 18.97 -20.48 -17.62
N HIS A 320 18.87 -19.99 -18.85
CA HIS A 320 18.57 -20.79 -20.03
C HIS A 320 19.75 -20.73 -21.01
N PHE A 321 20.47 -21.82 -21.13
CA PHE A 321 21.53 -22.00 -22.12
C PHE A 321 21.00 -22.78 -23.33
N ILE A 322 21.77 -22.86 -24.41
CA ILE A 322 21.36 -23.56 -25.64
C ILE A 322 21.00 -25.02 -25.39
N GLU A 323 21.74 -25.73 -24.54
CA GLU A 323 21.61 -27.17 -24.32
C GLU A 323 20.86 -27.50 -23.02
N GLU A 324 20.91 -26.62 -22.01
CA GLU A 324 20.38 -26.91 -20.66
C GLU A 324 19.94 -25.65 -19.93
N SER A 325 19.19 -25.81 -18.84
CA SER A 325 18.77 -24.74 -17.94
C SER A 325 19.15 -25.10 -16.52
N PHE A 326 19.62 -24.11 -15.76
CA PHE A 326 19.96 -24.26 -14.37
C PHE A 326 19.01 -23.46 -13.50
N THR A 327 18.56 -24.00 -12.39
CA THR A 327 17.67 -23.32 -11.44
C THR A 327 18.23 -23.48 -10.05
N GLU A 328 18.36 -22.34 -9.35
CA GLU A 328 18.74 -22.31 -7.94
C GLU A 328 17.72 -21.46 -7.15
N ARG A 329 17.46 -21.89 -5.92
CA ARG A 329 16.52 -21.22 -5.01
C ARG A 329 17.22 -20.76 -3.76
N SER A 330 16.92 -19.56 -3.30
CA SER A 330 17.36 -19.11 -1.98
C SER A 330 16.66 -19.88 -0.86
N ASN A 331 17.24 -19.83 0.33
CA ASN A 331 16.47 -20.11 1.53
C ASN A 331 15.42 -19.02 1.72
N THR A 332 14.27 -19.38 2.32
CA THR A 332 13.27 -18.40 2.71
C THR A 332 13.81 -17.58 3.89
N ASN A 333 13.87 -16.27 3.71
CA ASN A 333 14.19 -15.34 4.79
C ASN A 333 12.94 -15.04 5.60
N HIS A 334 13.04 -15.07 6.94
CA HIS A 334 11.96 -14.70 7.86
C HIS A 334 12.42 -13.52 8.68
N PHE A 335 11.58 -12.50 8.75
CA PHE A 335 11.91 -11.29 9.48
C PHE A 335 10.70 -10.72 10.21
N GLU A 336 10.92 -10.20 11.43
CA GLU A 336 9.90 -9.56 12.25
C GLU A 336 10.30 -8.13 12.57
N TYR A 337 9.36 -7.20 12.43
CA TYR A 337 9.56 -5.81 12.77
C TYR A 337 8.26 -5.12 13.18
N ASP A 338 8.39 -4.00 13.88
CA ASP A 338 7.29 -3.12 14.23
C ASP A 338 7.28 -1.89 13.31
N LEU A 339 6.08 -1.52 12.84
CA LEU A 339 5.85 -0.30 12.07
C LEU A 339 4.93 0.63 12.87
N ILE A 340 5.38 1.86 13.10
CA ILE A 340 4.59 2.93 13.66
C ILE A 340 4.15 3.87 12.55
N THR A 341 2.84 4.00 12.31
CA THR A 341 2.29 4.91 11.30
C THR A 341 2.14 6.34 11.83
N PRO A 342 1.94 7.35 10.96
CA PRO A 342 1.77 8.73 11.43
C PRO A 342 0.40 8.99 12.07
N TRP A 343 0.31 10.08 12.82
CA TRP A 343 -0.94 10.69 13.27
C TRP A 343 -1.76 11.19 12.09
N LYS A 344 -3.12 11.15 12.22
CA LYS A 344 -4.04 11.75 11.25
C LYS A 344 -5.00 12.69 11.97
N ALA A 345 -5.23 13.86 11.39
CA ALA A 345 -6.23 14.81 11.86
C ALA A 345 -7.20 15.15 10.73
N ILE A 346 -8.50 15.14 11.02
CA ILE A 346 -9.56 15.40 10.04
C ILE A 346 -10.45 16.53 10.55
N LEU A 347 -10.69 17.52 9.70
CA LEU A 347 -11.67 18.59 9.90
C LEU A 347 -12.75 18.47 8.85
N SER A 348 -14.00 18.68 9.25
CA SER A 348 -15.14 18.40 8.39
C SER A 348 -16.25 19.42 8.56
N ALA A 349 -16.97 19.67 7.49
CA ALA A 349 -18.18 20.47 7.52
C ALA A 349 -19.27 19.84 6.65
N SER A 350 -20.53 19.89 7.09
CA SER A 350 -21.65 19.44 6.29
C SER A 350 -22.86 20.32 6.46
N SER A 351 -23.65 20.46 5.39
CA SER A 351 -24.82 21.30 5.35
C SER A 351 -26.00 20.60 4.69
N LEU A 352 -27.20 20.76 5.27
CA LEU A 352 -28.45 20.29 4.73
C LEU A 352 -29.22 21.47 4.11
N LEU A 353 -29.36 21.48 2.79
CA LEU A 353 -30.08 22.51 2.03
C LEU A 353 -31.48 21.99 1.68
N ASN A 354 -32.48 22.86 1.85
CA ASN A 354 -33.88 22.57 1.46
C ASN A 354 -34.42 21.22 1.97
N LYS A 355 -33.88 20.72 3.10
CA LYS A 355 -34.25 19.45 3.76
C LYS A 355 -34.00 18.16 2.96
N ASN A 356 -33.51 18.25 1.74
CA ASN A 356 -33.30 17.09 0.85
C ASN A 356 -31.95 17.06 0.13
N ILE A 357 -31.15 18.13 0.17
CA ILE A 357 -29.83 18.20 -0.44
C ILE A 357 -28.81 18.30 0.69
N LEU A 358 -27.94 17.30 0.78
CA LEU A 358 -26.85 17.22 1.75
C LEU A 358 -25.54 17.45 1.03
N LEU A 359 -24.71 18.34 1.55
CA LEU A 359 -23.35 18.60 1.09
C LEU A 359 -22.37 18.33 2.24
N SER A 360 -21.24 17.76 1.93
CA SER A 360 -20.17 17.50 2.91
C SER A 360 -18.79 17.71 2.31
N ALA A 361 -17.88 18.19 3.16
CA ALA A 361 -16.48 18.35 2.84
C ALA A 361 -15.62 17.94 4.04
N ASP A 362 -14.56 17.17 3.77
CA ASP A 362 -13.55 16.77 4.73
C ASP A 362 -12.16 17.21 4.26
N TYR A 363 -11.34 17.63 5.21
CA TYR A 363 -9.93 17.92 5.02
C TYR A 363 -9.11 17.12 6.04
N GLU A 364 -8.28 16.22 5.52
CA GLU A 364 -7.40 15.35 6.32
C GLU A 364 -5.95 15.76 6.14
N ILE A 365 -5.21 15.76 7.24
CA ILE A 365 -3.78 16.02 7.28
C ILE A 365 -3.09 14.79 7.85
N VAL A 366 -2.05 14.34 7.17
CA VAL A 366 -1.17 13.26 7.61
C VAL A 366 0.26 13.56 7.16
N ASP A 367 1.24 13.33 8.01
CA ASP A 367 2.65 13.53 7.68
C ASP A 367 3.36 12.18 7.68
N TYR A 368 3.60 11.65 6.50
CA TYR A 368 4.17 10.31 6.30
C TYR A 368 5.66 10.23 6.70
N SER A 369 6.36 11.37 6.85
CA SER A 369 7.73 11.40 7.34
C SER A 369 7.88 10.96 8.80
N PHE A 370 6.77 10.89 9.56
CA PHE A 370 6.75 10.37 10.93
C PHE A 370 6.55 8.85 11.03
N SER A 371 6.42 8.14 9.89
CA SER A 371 6.46 6.68 9.92
C SER A 371 7.83 6.20 10.38
N SER A 372 7.88 5.11 11.15
CA SER A 372 9.15 4.55 11.61
C SER A 372 9.08 3.03 11.76
N MET A 373 10.20 2.38 11.48
CA MET A 373 10.36 0.93 11.58
C MET A 373 11.34 0.59 12.71
N HIS A 374 11.07 -0.49 13.44
CA HIS A 374 11.87 -0.95 14.59
C HIS A 374 11.95 -2.47 14.61
N SER A 375 13.09 -3.03 14.99
CA SER A 375 13.24 -4.46 15.26
C SER A 375 14.29 -4.67 16.35
N SER A 376 14.20 -5.78 17.06
CA SER A 376 15.24 -6.22 18.00
C SER A 376 16.45 -6.86 17.31
N GLN A 377 16.29 -7.27 16.04
CA GLN A 377 17.28 -8.01 15.28
C GLN A 377 18.06 -7.13 14.29
N TYR A 378 17.51 -5.95 13.94
CA TYR A 378 18.06 -5.06 12.93
C TYR A 378 17.82 -3.59 13.30
N THR A 379 18.79 -2.74 12.97
CA THR A 379 18.71 -1.31 13.24
C THR A 379 18.26 -0.57 11.98
N PHE A 380 16.99 -0.18 11.90
CA PHE A 380 16.38 0.56 10.79
C PHE A 380 16.79 2.04 10.71
N THR A 381 18.05 2.38 11.01
CA THR A 381 18.50 3.77 11.01
C THR A 381 18.49 4.38 9.61
N ASP A 382 18.96 3.64 8.62
CA ASP A 382 19.09 4.12 7.26
C ASP A 382 17.71 4.23 6.58
N GLU A 383 16.85 3.22 6.72
CA GLU A 383 15.48 3.23 6.21
C GLU A 383 14.66 4.35 6.84
N ASN A 384 14.75 4.55 8.16
CA ASN A 384 14.07 5.64 8.85
C ASN A 384 14.58 7.02 8.40
N ASN A 385 15.89 7.17 8.10
CA ASN A 385 16.44 8.39 7.52
C ASN A 385 15.92 8.63 6.08
N VAL A 386 15.76 7.57 5.28
CA VAL A 386 15.16 7.63 3.95
C VAL A 386 13.69 8.02 4.05
N ILE A 387 12.90 7.40 4.93
CA ILE A 387 11.49 7.74 5.21
C ILE A 387 11.35 9.25 5.50
N GLN A 388 12.17 9.80 6.40
CA GLN A 388 12.12 11.22 6.76
C GLN A 388 12.47 12.17 5.61
N LYS A 389 13.31 11.77 4.66
CA LYS A 389 13.74 12.59 3.52
C LYS A 389 12.81 12.44 2.31
N LEU A 390 12.32 11.23 2.06
CA LEU A 390 11.54 10.88 0.88
C LEU A 390 10.09 11.29 1.04
N TYR A 391 9.52 11.13 2.26
CA TYR A 391 8.12 11.39 2.53
C TYR A 391 7.90 12.74 3.20
N THR A 392 6.67 13.22 3.07
CA THR A 392 6.26 14.53 3.57
C THR A 392 4.79 14.53 3.99
N LYS A 393 4.32 15.70 4.41
CA LYS A 393 2.94 15.97 4.76
C LYS A 393 2.04 15.92 3.52
N ALA A 394 1.05 15.07 3.56
CA ALA A 394 -0.03 15.00 2.59
C ALA A 394 -1.31 15.66 3.12
N SER A 395 -2.09 16.26 2.22
CA SER A 395 -3.40 16.80 2.48
C SER A 395 -4.42 16.10 1.61
N ASN A 396 -5.43 15.50 2.23
CA ASN A 396 -6.50 14.80 1.53
C ASN A 396 -7.80 15.62 1.62
N ILE A 397 -8.48 15.79 0.49
CA ILE A 397 -9.76 16.50 0.39
C ILE A 397 -10.82 15.52 -0.08
N ARG A 398 -11.98 15.52 0.58
CA ARG A 398 -13.14 14.73 0.17
C ARG A 398 -14.35 15.65 0.10
N LEU A 399 -15.12 15.55 -0.98
CA LEU A 399 -16.35 16.28 -1.22
C LEU A 399 -17.47 15.30 -1.55
N GLY A 400 -18.63 15.49 -0.95
CA GLY A 400 -19.78 14.62 -1.16
C GLY A 400 -21.08 15.41 -1.25
N ALA A 401 -21.97 14.92 -2.09
CA ALA A 401 -23.33 15.43 -2.24
C ALA A 401 -24.33 14.27 -2.25
N GLU A 402 -25.46 14.44 -1.54
CA GLU A 402 -26.57 13.48 -1.51
C GLU A 402 -27.88 14.24 -1.74
N ILE A 403 -28.72 13.74 -2.66
CA ILE A 403 -30.07 14.28 -2.92
C ILE A 403 -31.08 13.18 -2.61
N ASN A 404 -32.01 13.49 -1.69
CA ASN A 404 -33.03 12.55 -1.25
C ASN A 404 -34.36 12.86 -1.97
N ILE A 405 -34.78 11.96 -2.86
CA ILE A 405 -36.03 12.01 -3.64
C ILE A 405 -36.82 10.72 -3.32
N LYS A 406 -37.37 10.66 -2.09
CA LYS A 406 -37.99 9.44 -1.55
C LYS A 406 -38.81 8.68 -2.60
N PRO A 407 -38.64 7.36 -2.71
CA PRO A 407 -37.77 6.48 -1.88
C PRO A 407 -36.29 6.43 -2.37
N PHE A 408 -35.97 7.15 -3.43
CA PHE A 408 -34.66 7.14 -4.08
C PHE A 408 -33.72 8.17 -3.47
N VAL A 409 -32.42 7.83 -3.49
CA VAL A 409 -31.34 8.72 -3.09
C VAL A 409 -30.27 8.69 -4.17
N VAL A 410 -29.81 9.87 -4.59
CA VAL A 410 -28.74 10.03 -5.58
C VAL A 410 -27.54 10.67 -4.90
N ARG A 411 -26.34 10.18 -5.18
CA ARG A 411 -25.10 10.63 -4.55
C ARG A 411 -24.00 10.85 -5.58
N ALA A 412 -23.14 11.82 -5.31
CA ALA A 412 -21.92 12.04 -6.05
C ALA A 412 -20.79 12.47 -5.09
N GLY A 413 -19.58 12.15 -5.45
CA GLY A 413 -18.41 12.49 -4.63
C GLY A 413 -17.16 12.69 -5.47
N TYR A 414 -16.25 13.45 -4.90
CA TYR A 414 -14.89 13.64 -5.38
C TYR A 414 -13.93 13.59 -4.21
N SER A 415 -12.79 12.93 -4.37
CA SER A 415 -11.69 13.05 -3.42
C SER A 415 -10.34 13.13 -4.12
N LYS A 416 -9.44 13.89 -3.50
CA LYS A 416 -8.03 13.97 -3.88
C LYS A 416 -7.18 13.61 -2.67
N TYR A 417 -6.35 12.59 -2.83
CA TYR A 417 -5.33 12.22 -1.87
C TYR A 417 -4.01 12.81 -2.33
N GLY A 418 -3.42 13.69 -1.49
CA GLY A 418 -2.16 14.34 -1.78
C GLY A 418 -0.99 13.36 -1.82
N SER A 419 0.04 13.70 -2.56
CA SER A 419 1.27 12.92 -2.61
C SER A 419 1.93 12.86 -1.24
N ALA A 420 2.38 11.66 -0.86
CA ALA A 420 3.21 11.45 0.31
C ALA A 420 4.70 11.78 0.06
N PHE A 421 5.10 11.96 -1.20
CA PHE A 421 6.49 12.18 -1.60
C PHE A 421 6.85 13.67 -1.59
N ALA A 422 8.05 14.01 -1.07
CA ALA A 422 8.50 15.39 -0.95
C ALA A 422 8.77 16.04 -2.32
N ASN A 423 9.28 15.28 -3.27
CA ASN A 423 9.80 15.80 -4.55
C ASN A 423 9.04 15.28 -5.79
N LYS A 424 7.95 14.49 -5.60
CA LYS A 424 7.17 13.89 -6.69
C LYS A 424 5.68 14.01 -6.37
N ASP A 425 4.86 14.27 -7.39
CA ASP A 425 3.40 14.32 -7.25
C ASP A 425 2.78 12.99 -7.71
N TYR A 426 2.55 12.10 -6.75
CA TYR A 426 1.79 10.86 -6.91
C TYR A 426 0.43 10.97 -6.24
N SER A 427 -0.23 12.11 -6.40
CA SER A 427 -1.59 12.30 -5.93
C SER A 427 -2.56 11.34 -6.63
N LYS A 428 -3.62 10.97 -5.91
CA LYS A 428 -4.66 10.09 -6.40
C LYS A 428 -6.01 10.80 -6.35
N GLU A 429 -6.80 10.67 -7.40
CA GLU A 429 -8.12 11.28 -7.50
C GLU A 429 -9.19 10.20 -7.65
N ASN A 430 -10.32 10.40 -6.96
CA ASN A 430 -11.48 9.53 -7.07
C ASN A 430 -12.70 10.35 -7.49
N PHE A 431 -13.46 9.79 -8.41
CA PHE A 431 -14.80 10.24 -8.79
C PHE A 431 -15.80 9.15 -8.44
N SER A 432 -16.86 9.49 -7.75
CA SER A 432 -17.84 8.52 -7.31
C SER A 432 -19.26 8.97 -7.61
N PHE A 433 -20.11 7.98 -7.86
CA PHE A 433 -21.53 8.14 -8.07
C PHE A 433 -22.28 6.98 -7.39
N GLY A 434 -23.48 7.24 -6.88
CA GLY A 434 -24.28 6.20 -6.24
C GLY A 434 -25.76 6.46 -6.26
N LEU A 435 -26.49 5.34 -6.19
CA LEU A 435 -27.95 5.29 -6.10
C LEU A 435 -28.35 4.46 -4.89
N GLY A 436 -29.44 4.85 -4.25
CA GLY A 436 -29.95 4.12 -3.11
C GLY A 436 -31.47 4.11 -3.07
N ILE A 437 -32.00 3.08 -2.38
CA ILE A 437 -33.43 2.99 -2.03
C ILE A 437 -33.48 2.81 -0.51
N ASN A 438 -34.24 3.68 0.17
CA ASN A 438 -34.43 3.63 1.61
C ASN A 438 -35.93 3.57 1.95
N ASN A 439 -36.34 2.47 2.60
CA ASN A 439 -37.71 2.21 3.00
C ASN A 439 -37.88 2.20 4.55
N GLY A 440 -37.01 2.91 5.27
CA GLY A 440 -37.05 3.02 6.73
C GLY A 440 -36.40 1.82 7.46
N GLY A 441 -36.98 0.63 7.34
CA GLY A 441 -36.46 -0.57 8.01
C GLY A 441 -35.31 -1.28 7.27
N TYR A 442 -35.18 -1.02 5.97
CA TYR A 442 -34.05 -1.52 5.16
C TYR A 442 -33.65 -0.51 4.09
N TYR A 443 -32.41 -0.63 3.63
CA TYR A 443 -31.89 0.15 2.50
C TYR A 443 -30.99 -0.72 1.62
N LEU A 444 -31.00 -0.36 0.34
CA LEU A 444 -30.12 -0.92 -0.68
C LEU A 444 -29.41 0.24 -1.35
N ASP A 445 -28.11 0.21 -1.35
CA ASP A 445 -27.26 1.21 -1.99
C ASP A 445 -26.32 0.54 -2.98
N ALA A 446 -26.04 1.22 -4.09
CA ALA A 446 -25.04 0.87 -5.07
C ALA A 446 -24.16 2.08 -5.36
N ALA A 447 -22.87 1.88 -5.51
CA ALA A 447 -21.93 2.93 -5.87
C ALA A 447 -20.93 2.44 -6.93
N TYR A 448 -20.52 3.36 -7.77
CA TYR A 448 -19.38 3.21 -8.66
C TYR A 448 -18.32 4.24 -8.28
N VAL A 449 -17.07 3.78 -8.17
CA VAL A 449 -15.91 4.62 -7.86
C VAL A 449 -14.86 4.41 -8.94
N LEU A 450 -14.45 5.48 -9.60
CA LEU A 450 -13.30 5.57 -10.47
C LEU A 450 -12.16 6.22 -9.71
N SER A 451 -11.03 5.53 -9.60
CA SER A 451 -9.83 6.01 -8.93
C SER A 451 -8.67 6.03 -9.91
N GLN A 452 -7.95 7.14 -10.00
CA GLN A 452 -6.80 7.32 -10.88
C GLN A 452 -5.62 7.91 -10.11
N GLY A 453 -4.42 7.41 -10.39
CA GLY A 453 -3.19 7.89 -9.80
C GLY A 453 -1.99 7.54 -10.68
N ASN A 454 -0.93 8.31 -10.54
CA ASN A 454 0.35 8.06 -11.18
C ASN A 454 1.33 7.49 -10.15
N GLY A 455 2.33 6.78 -10.63
CA GLY A 455 3.41 6.24 -9.82
C GLY A 455 4.62 5.90 -10.68
N GLU A 456 5.61 5.36 -10.05
CA GLU A 456 6.80 4.82 -10.70
C GLU A 456 7.14 3.46 -10.12
N HIS A 457 7.81 2.64 -10.90
CA HIS A 457 8.37 1.36 -10.46
C HIS A 457 9.82 1.26 -10.90
N LEU A 458 10.69 0.92 -9.95
CA LEU A 458 12.08 0.63 -10.24
C LEU A 458 12.20 -0.86 -10.58
N ILE A 459 12.71 -1.17 -11.79
CA ILE A 459 12.79 -2.56 -12.25
C ILE A 459 13.80 -3.34 -11.42
N TYR A 460 14.99 -2.77 -11.12
CA TYR A 460 16.01 -3.33 -10.24
C TYR A 460 16.74 -2.26 -9.41
N ASN A 461 17.71 -1.50 -9.91
CA ASN A 461 18.50 -0.54 -9.13
C ASN A 461 18.63 0.80 -9.88
N GLU A 462 18.41 1.92 -9.18
CA GLU A 462 18.43 3.28 -9.75
C GLU A 462 19.79 3.71 -10.31
N ASP A 463 20.88 3.11 -9.87
CA ASP A 463 22.22 3.38 -10.40
C ASP A 463 22.38 2.86 -11.85
N TYR A 464 21.55 1.91 -12.26
CA TYR A 464 21.63 1.24 -13.56
C TYR A 464 20.46 1.58 -14.48
N ILE A 465 19.28 1.93 -13.94
CA ILE A 465 18.07 2.14 -14.74
C ILE A 465 17.16 3.21 -14.12
N ASN A 466 16.55 4.03 -14.97
CA ASN A 466 15.56 4.99 -14.49
C ASN A 466 14.24 4.30 -14.12
N PRO A 467 13.50 4.81 -13.11
CA PRO A 467 12.18 4.31 -12.78
C PRO A 467 11.22 4.38 -13.96
N VAL A 468 10.37 3.36 -14.07
CA VAL A 468 9.33 3.24 -15.11
C VAL A 468 8.07 3.93 -14.64
N SER A 469 7.51 4.82 -15.47
CA SER A 469 6.26 5.50 -15.16
C SER A 469 5.07 4.55 -15.22
N LEU A 470 4.20 4.63 -14.22
CA LEU A 470 2.98 3.86 -14.09
C LEU A 470 1.76 4.76 -14.01
N VAL A 471 0.68 4.34 -14.66
CA VAL A 471 -0.66 4.91 -14.50
C VAL A 471 -1.57 3.83 -13.95
N ASN A 472 -2.07 4.04 -12.74
CA ASN A 472 -3.03 3.14 -12.10
C ASN A 472 -4.45 3.67 -12.26
N THR A 473 -5.36 2.82 -12.70
CA THR A 473 -6.81 3.11 -12.77
C THR A 473 -7.56 1.97 -12.10
N ASN A 474 -8.40 2.29 -11.12
CA ASN A 474 -9.22 1.30 -10.43
C ASN A 474 -10.71 1.65 -10.56
N HIS A 475 -11.50 0.66 -10.97
CA HIS A 475 -12.95 0.71 -11.04
C HIS A 475 -13.54 -0.15 -9.94
N SER A 476 -14.38 0.42 -9.07
CA SER A 476 -15.03 -0.33 -7.99
C SER A 476 -16.54 -0.20 -8.09
N LEU A 477 -17.23 -1.35 -8.05
CA LEU A 477 -18.67 -1.45 -7.87
C LEU A 477 -18.93 -1.92 -6.44
N VAL A 478 -19.65 -1.14 -5.67
CA VAL A 478 -19.91 -1.37 -4.24
C VAL A 478 -21.41 -1.47 -4.03
N PHE A 479 -21.84 -2.50 -3.32
CA PHE A 479 -23.24 -2.72 -2.99
C PHE A 479 -23.39 -2.86 -1.48
N THR A 480 -24.41 -2.23 -0.90
CA THR A 480 -24.70 -2.36 0.53
C THR A 480 -26.15 -2.73 0.76
N LEU A 481 -26.34 -3.74 1.60
CA LEU A 481 -27.62 -4.10 2.19
C LEU A 481 -27.58 -3.73 3.68
N GLY A 482 -28.55 -2.96 4.14
CA GLY A 482 -28.69 -2.61 5.55
C GLY A 482 -30.09 -2.82 6.10
N PHE A 483 -30.15 -3.19 7.36
CA PHE A 483 -31.39 -3.40 8.12
C PHE A 483 -31.35 -2.57 9.40
N ARG A 484 -32.48 -1.90 9.72
CA ARG A 484 -32.70 -1.11 10.93
C ARG A 484 -33.80 -1.71 11.77
N TYR A 485 -33.57 -1.76 13.06
CA TYR A 485 -34.49 -2.36 14.05
C TYR A 485 -34.45 -1.64 15.41
#